data_10693a9417ca237cdf39032520141164
#
_entry.id   10693a9417ca237cdf39032520141164
#
_cell.length_a   1.000
_cell.length_b   1.000
_cell.length_c   1.000
_cell.angle_alpha   90.00
_cell.angle_beta   90.00
_cell.angle_gamma   90.00
#
_symmetry.space_group_name_H-M   'P 1'
#
loop_
_entity.id
_entity.type
_entity.pdbx_description
1 polymer ?
#
loop_
_entity_poly.entity_id
_entity_poly.type
_entity_poly.pdbx_seq_one_letter_code
_entity_poly.pdbx_strand_id
1 'polypeptide(L)'
;MKRLPRRLHHGEEATLVEHLEELRQRLFVCLGALVVGFVATYAIHKHLLHWLNRPLPKHVGKPITLGVAEPFLTVMKLCLMGSLVLTLPVLLWQLWGFLAPAVDQRQERRVRYFVLFAAVLLAGGMIFGYFVALPAAVHYLTNFDKTEFNIQLRAKDYYGFTTMVLLAMGVVFEMPIFIVALTRLGILTTKQLRQNRRTGYFAVAVLGVALPGVDPFTTMIEILPLWVLFEGSIWLSVLLDRRAAAAVVADGVSGS
;
A
#
# COMPACT_ATOMS: atom_id res chain seq x y z
N MET A 1 17.69 -32.68 -14.36
CA MET A 1 17.84 -31.56 -15.32
C MET A 1 16.57 -30.70 -15.21
N LYS A 2 16.62 -29.57 -14.52
CA LYS A 2 15.49 -28.63 -14.43
C LYS A 2 15.40 -27.89 -15.78
N ARG A 3 14.36 -28.16 -16.55
CA ARG A 3 14.07 -27.39 -17.76
C ARG A 3 13.71 -25.97 -17.34
N LEU A 4 14.45 -24.98 -17.81
CA LEU A 4 14.10 -23.58 -17.69
C LEU A 4 12.71 -23.36 -18.33
N PRO A 5 11.83 -22.55 -17.73
CA PRO A 5 10.52 -22.29 -18.27
C PRO A 5 10.66 -21.71 -19.68
N ARG A 6 9.99 -22.34 -20.65
CA ARG A 6 9.96 -21.92 -22.05
C ARG A 6 9.27 -20.55 -22.11
N ARG A 7 9.94 -19.56 -22.69
CA ARG A 7 9.31 -18.27 -22.99
C ARG A 7 8.24 -18.49 -24.05
N LEU A 8 6.98 -18.22 -23.70
CA LEU A 8 5.85 -18.32 -24.63
C LEU A 8 6.03 -17.33 -25.78
N HIS A 9 5.77 -17.78 -27.01
CA HIS A 9 5.70 -16.93 -28.20
C HIS A 9 4.35 -16.20 -28.25
N HIS A 10 4.32 -15.04 -28.91
CA HIS A 10 3.11 -14.25 -29.14
C HIS A 10 2.03 -15.12 -29.82
N GLY A 11 0.87 -15.29 -29.16
CA GLY A 11 -0.29 -16.01 -29.70
C GLY A 11 -0.54 -17.39 -29.12
N GLU A 12 0.32 -17.94 -28.24
CA GLU A 12 0.02 -19.15 -27.51
C GLU A 12 -0.81 -18.81 -26.27
N GLU A 13 -2.05 -19.31 -26.19
CA GLU A 13 -2.85 -19.28 -24.96
C GLU A 13 -2.12 -20.13 -23.91
N ALA A 14 -1.66 -19.50 -22.83
CA ALA A 14 -1.08 -20.21 -21.70
C ALA A 14 -2.12 -21.18 -21.16
N THR A 15 -1.78 -22.46 -21.07
CA THR A 15 -2.66 -23.44 -20.45
C THR A 15 -2.87 -23.06 -18.97
N LEU A 16 -4.03 -23.37 -18.41
CA LEU A 16 -4.32 -23.11 -16.98
C LEU A 16 -3.22 -23.65 -16.07
N VAL A 17 -2.58 -24.74 -16.46
CA VAL A 17 -1.47 -25.38 -15.72
C VAL A 17 -0.22 -24.50 -15.73
N GLU A 18 0.14 -23.91 -16.86
CA GLU A 18 1.30 -23.01 -16.98
C GLU A 18 1.08 -21.72 -16.17
N HIS A 19 -0.14 -21.19 -16.18
CA HIS A 19 -0.49 -20.00 -15.39
C HIS A 19 -0.44 -20.28 -13.88
N LEU A 20 -0.88 -21.46 -13.43
CA LEU A 20 -0.77 -21.89 -12.03
C LEU A 20 0.70 -22.11 -11.62
N GLU A 21 1.55 -22.63 -12.51
CA GLU A 21 2.98 -22.79 -12.21
C GLU A 21 3.68 -21.45 -12.08
N GLU A 22 3.32 -20.46 -12.91
CA GLU A 22 3.79 -19.08 -12.80
C GLU A 22 3.36 -18.46 -11.45
N LEU A 23 2.09 -18.59 -11.07
CA LEU A 23 1.57 -18.12 -9.78
C LEU A 23 2.35 -18.72 -8.61
N ARG A 24 2.59 -20.04 -8.66
CA ARG A 24 3.38 -20.75 -7.64
C ARG A 24 4.80 -20.16 -7.50
N GLN A 25 5.51 -19.98 -8.61
CA GLN A 25 6.87 -19.43 -8.59
C GLN A 25 6.88 -18.01 -8.00
N ARG A 26 5.94 -17.15 -8.40
CA ARG A 26 5.80 -15.78 -7.87
C ARG A 26 5.48 -15.77 -6.39
N LEU A 27 4.61 -16.70 -5.93
CA LEU A 27 4.29 -16.84 -4.51
C LEU A 27 5.52 -17.20 -3.68
N PHE A 28 6.38 -18.12 -4.16
CA PHE A 28 7.63 -18.45 -3.48
C PHE A 28 8.59 -17.25 -3.40
N VAL A 29 8.66 -16.42 -4.44
CA VAL A 29 9.46 -15.18 -4.41
C VAL A 29 8.90 -14.21 -3.37
N CYS A 30 7.58 -14.03 -3.30
CA CYS A 30 6.92 -13.20 -2.30
C CYS A 30 7.19 -13.70 -0.87
N LEU A 31 7.06 -15.01 -0.62
CA LEU A 31 7.35 -15.62 0.68
C LEU A 31 8.83 -15.46 1.05
N GLY A 32 9.74 -15.68 0.11
CA GLY A 32 11.17 -15.47 0.32
C GLY A 32 11.50 -14.01 0.67
N ALA A 33 10.89 -13.06 -0.04
CA ALA A 33 11.04 -11.64 0.25
C ALA A 33 10.52 -11.29 1.65
N LEU A 34 9.34 -11.83 2.04
CA LEU A 34 8.77 -11.62 3.39
C LEU A 34 9.68 -12.17 4.49
N VAL A 35 10.27 -13.35 4.30
CA VAL A 35 11.22 -13.93 5.27
C VAL A 35 12.46 -13.05 5.40
N VAL A 36 13.05 -12.61 4.29
CA VAL A 36 14.20 -11.70 4.29
C VAL A 36 13.84 -10.37 4.95
N GLY A 37 12.69 -9.80 4.59
CA GLY A 37 12.16 -8.58 5.20
C GLY A 37 11.93 -8.72 6.70
N PHE A 38 11.43 -9.88 7.16
CA PHE A 38 11.24 -10.17 8.57
C PHE A 38 12.58 -10.20 9.33
N VAL A 39 13.58 -10.91 8.80
CA VAL A 39 14.92 -10.96 9.40
C VAL A 39 15.54 -9.57 9.47
N ALA A 40 15.44 -8.79 8.40
CA ALA A 40 15.94 -7.41 8.37
C ALA A 40 15.24 -6.52 9.40
N THR A 41 13.90 -6.58 9.48
CA THR A 41 13.11 -5.81 10.44
C THR A 41 13.40 -6.24 11.87
N TYR A 42 13.59 -7.55 12.09
CA TYR A 42 13.96 -8.07 13.41
C TYR A 42 15.36 -7.60 13.84
N ALA A 43 16.31 -7.51 12.92
CA ALA A 43 17.66 -7.00 13.23
C ALA A 43 17.63 -5.54 13.71
N ILE A 44 16.69 -4.73 13.21
CA ILE A 44 16.57 -3.30 13.55
C ILE A 44 15.39 -2.98 14.50
N HIS A 45 14.70 -3.98 15.06
CA HIS A 45 13.46 -3.78 15.84
C HIS A 45 13.60 -2.78 17.00
N LYS A 46 14.77 -2.72 17.64
CA LYS A 46 15.03 -1.74 18.74
C LYS A 46 14.96 -0.29 18.24
N HIS A 47 15.49 -0.03 17.06
CA HIS A 47 15.41 1.28 16.42
C HIS A 47 13.98 1.62 15.99
N LEU A 48 13.25 0.63 15.46
CA LEU A 48 11.84 0.80 15.12
C LEU A 48 11.00 1.14 16.35
N LEU A 49 11.16 0.42 17.45
CA LEU A 49 10.47 0.72 18.71
C LEU A 49 10.80 2.13 19.22
N HIS A 50 12.07 2.53 19.13
CA HIS A 50 12.46 3.88 19.53
C HIS A 50 11.80 4.96 18.62
N TRP A 51 11.74 4.72 17.32
CA TRP A 51 11.08 5.59 16.37
C TRP A 51 9.58 5.69 16.65
N LEU A 52 8.91 4.55 16.83
CA LEU A 52 7.48 4.49 17.08
C LEU A 52 7.08 5.12 18.42
N ASN A 53 8.00 5.26 19.36
CA ASN A 53 7.76 5.97 20.62
C ASN A 53 7.87 7.50 20.52
N ARG A 54 8.43 8.05 19.45
CA ARG A 54 8.57 9.52 19.30
C ARG A 54 7.24 10.28 19.28
N PRO A 55 6.17 9.79 18.62
CA PRO A 55 4.87 10.45 18.64
C PRO A 55 4.16 10.45 20.00
N LEU A 56 4.64 9.67 20.97
CA LEU A 56 4.02 9.61 22.29
C LEU A 56 4.21 10.92 23.08
N PRO A 57 3.14 11.47 23.64
CA PRO A 57 3.22 12.62 24.53
C PRO A 57 4.05 12.28 25.79
N LYS A 58 4.87 13.20 26.22
CA LYS A 58 5.78 12.99 27.37
C LYS A 58 5.09 12.63 28.68
N HIS A 59 3.83 13.04 28.87
CA HIS A 59 3.05 12.77 30.09
C HIS A 59 2.56 11.31 30.19
N VAL A 60 2.50 10.56 29.06
CA VAL A 60 2.01 9.17 29.06
C VAL A 60 3.10 8.16 29.43
N GLY A 61 4.37 8.54 29.26
CA GLY A 61 5.49 7.66 29.56
C GLY A 61 5.70 6.56 28.50
N LYS A 62 6.43 5.51 28.88
CA LYS A 62 6.66 4.34 28.00
C LYS A 62 5.48 3.38 28.08
N PRO A 63 5.09 2.73 26.96
CA PRO A 63 4.06 1.70 26.98
C PRO A 63 4.40 0.59 27.98
N ILE A 64 3.40 0.15 28.75
CA ILE A 64 3.52 -0.91 29.74
C ILE A 64 3.17 -2.28 29.15
N THR A 65 3.70 -3.34 29.73
CA THR A 65 3.36 -4.74 29.41
C THR A 65 2.71 -5.39 30.63
N LEU A 66 1.63 -6.14 30.40
CA LEU A 66 0.87 -6.78 31.46
C LEU A 66 1.09 -8.31 31.52
N GLY A 67 1.66 -8.89 30.45
CA GLY A 67 1.90 -10.32 30.36
C GLY A 67 3.35 -10.65 30.03
N VAL A 68 3.84 -11.80 30.48
CA VAL A 68 5.23 -12.24 30.28
C VAL A 68 5.58 -12.42 28.80
N ALA A 69 4.67 -12.96 28.00
CA ALA A 69 4.88 -13.19 26.57
C ALA A 69 4.59 -11.94 25.72
N GLU A 70 3.97 -10.92 26.27
CA GLU A 70 3.49 -9.74 25.54
C GLU A 70 4.62 -8.97 24.82
N PRO A 71 5.79 -8.70 25.42
CA PRO A 71 6.88 -8.03 24.74
C PRO A 71 7.35 -8.79 23.50
N PHE A 72 7.50 -10.11 23.63
CA PHE A 72 7.93 -10.97 22.52
C PHE A 72 6.91 -10.94 21.38
N LEU A 73 5.64 -11.19 21.66
CA LEU A 73 4.57 -11.21 20.65
C LEU A 73 4.40 -9.83 19.97
N THR A 74 4.55 -8.75 20.73
CA THR A 74 4.50 -7.38 20.18
C THR A 74 5.63 -7.13 19.21
N VAL A 75 6.87 -7.52 19.54
CA VAL A 75 8.02 -7.40 18.64
C VAL A 75 7.84 -8.28 17.40
N MET A 76 7.37 -9.52 17.55
CA MET A 76 7.12 -10.42 16.41
C MET A 76 6.08 -9.83 15.45
N LYS A 77 4.96 -9.31 16.00
CA LYS A 77 3.93 -8.65 15.20
C LYS A 77 4.45 -7.39 14.49
N LEU A 78 5.22 -6.57 15.21
CA LEU A 78 5.87 -5.39 14.63
C LEU A 78 6.80 -5.77 13.47
N CYS A 79 7.63 -6.80 13.65
CA CYS A 79 8.56 -7.27 12.63
C CYS A 79 7.83 -7.84 11.41
N LEU A 80 6.73 -8.56 11.62
CA LEU A 80 5.90 -9.08 10.55
C LEU A 80 5.27 -7.95 9.71
N MET A 81 4.69 -6.94 10.37
CA MET A 81 4.11 -5.79 9.70
C MET A 81 5.18 -4.94 9.00
N GLY A 82 6.32 -4.72 9.64
CA GLY A 82 7.45 -4.02 9.04
C GLY A 82 8.03 -4.77 7.82
N SER A 83 8.06 -6.10 7.88
CA SER A 83 8.46 -6.94 6.74
C SER A 83 7.49 -6.78 5.57
N LEU A 84 6.18 -6.78 5.83
CA LEU A 84 5.17 -6.56 4.80
C LEU A 84 5.36 -5.21 4.10
N VAL A 85 5.55 -4.14 4.88
CA VAL A 85 5.82 -2.80 4.37
C VAL A 85 7.10 -2.77 3.52
N LEU A 86 8.20 -3.34 4.03
CA LEU A 86 9.50 -3.34 3.35
C LEU A 86 9.45 -4.11 2.03
N THR A 87 8.68 -5.19 1.98
CA THR A 87 8.58 -6.07 0.80
C THR A 87 7.45 -5.68 -0.15
N LEU A 88 6.60 -4.74 0.20
CA LEU A 88 5.45 -4.32 -0.60
C LEU A 88 5.81 -3.95 -2.05
N PRO A 89 6.91 -3.22 -2.34
CA PRO A 89 7.34 -2.97 -3.71
C PRO A 89 7.63 -4.26 -4.50
N VAL A 90 8.20 -5.27 -3.84
CA VAL A 90 8.47 -6.58 -4.47
C VAL A 90 7.16 -7.32 -4.70
N LEU A 91 6.23 -7.28 -3.73
CA LEU A 91 4.91 -7.89 -3.85
C LEU A 91 4.13 -7.27 -5.02
N LEU A 92 4.13 -5.95 -5.14
CA LEU A 92 3.50 -5.23 -6.25
C LEU A 92 4.15 -5.58 -7.59
N TRP A 93 5.49 -5.71 -7.62
CA TRP A 93 6.19 -6.17 -8.81
C TRP A 93 5.75 -7.58 -9.24
N GLN A 94 5.66 -8.52 -8.30
CA GLN A 94 5.22 -9.89 -8.59
C GLN A 94 3.75 -9.94 -9.01
N LEU A 95 2.89 -9.17 -8.35
CA LEU A 95 1.48 -9.05 -8.70
C LEU A 95 1.31 -8.48 -10.11
N TRP A 96 2.02 -7.39 -10.41
CA TRP A 96 1.96 -6.77 -11.73
C TRP A 96 2.51 -7.71 -12.81
N GLY A 97 3.62 -8.38 -12.56
CA GLY A 97 4.19 -9.36 -13.49
C GLY A 97 3.24 -10.54 -13.76
N PHE A 98 2.40 -10.92 -12.80
CA PHE A 98 1.36 -11.94 -12.98
C PHE A 98 0.19 -11.43 -13.85
N LEU A 99 -0.16 -10.17 -13.72
CA LEU A 99 -1.21 -9.53 -14.53
C LEU A 99 -0.71 -9.10 -15.93
N ALA A 100 0.60 -8.94 -16.10
CA ALA A 100 1.23 -8.39 -17.30
C ALA A 100 1.18 -9.28 -18.58
N PRO A 101 1.01 -10.63 -18.54
CA PRO A 101 0.82 -11.41 -19.79
C PRO A 101 -0.38 -10.95 -20.61
N ALA A 102 -1.35 -10.28 -20.00
CA ALA A 102 -2.47 -9.63 -20.69
C ALA A 102 -2.07 -8.29 -21.35
N VAL A 103 -0.80 -7.84 -21.22
CA VAL A 103 -0.32 -6.53 -21.67
C VAL A 103 1.01 -6.68 -22.42
N ASP A 104 1.11 -6.12 -23.62
CA ASP A 104 2.15 -6.22 -24.62
C ASP A 104 3.62 -6.10 -24.11
N GLN A 105 4.55 -6.92 -24.64
CA GLN A 105 5.98 -7.02 -24.23
C GLN A 105 6.81 -5.73 -24.38
N ARG A 106 6.35 -4.74 -25.13
CA ARG A 106 7.03 -3.43 -25.22
C ARG A 106 6.95 -2.61 -23.91
N GLN A 107 6.45 -3.19 -22.83
CA GLN A 107 6.09 -2.46 -21.61
C GLN A 107 7.02 -2.66 -20.39
N GLU A 108 8.09 -3.47 -20.47
CA GLU A 108 9.00 -3.69 -19.31
C GLU A 108 9.51 -2.37 -18.68
N ARG A 109 9.83 -1.39 -19.52
CA ARG A 109 10.27 -0.07 -19.03
C ARG A 109 9.14 0.68 -18.31
N ARG A 110 7.90 0.55 -18.79
CA ARG A 110 6.73 1.18 -18.17
C ARG A 110 6.39 0.53 -16.83
N VAL A 111 6.52 -0.81 -16.72
CA VAL A 111 6.32 -1.56 -15.47
C VAL A 111 7.29 -1.08 -14.41
N ARG A 112 8.57 -0.88 -14.75
CA ARG A 112 9.56 -0.37 -13.79
C ARG A 112 9.21 1.03 -13.26
N TYR A 113 8.78 1.96 -14.11
CA TYR A 113 8.32 3.28 -13.67
C TYR A 113 7.06 3.20 -12.81
N PHE A 114 6.17 2.28 -13.12
CA PHE A 114 4.95 2.03 -12.35
C PHE A 114 5.27 1.53 -10.94
N VAL A 115 6.17 0.57 -10.80
CA VAL A 115 6.62 0.06 -9.48
C VAL A 115 7.40 1.12 -8.70
N LEU A 116 8.23 1.92 -9.36
CA LEU A 116 8.92 3.03 -8.70
C LEU A 116 7.92 4.07 -8.18
N PHE A 117 6.89 4.38 -8.96
CA PHE A 117 5.82 5.29 -8.55
C PHE A 117 5.02 4.71 -7.38
N ALA A 118 4.73 3.39 -7.38
CA ALA A 118 4.16 2.67 -6.25
C ALA A 118 5.02 2.83 -4.99
N ALA A 119 6.31 2.56 -5.07
CA ALA A 119 7.20 2.70 -3.92
C ALA A 119 7.23 4.13 -3.36
N VAL A 120 7.14 5.14 -4.21
CA VAL A 120 7.06 6.56 -3.79
C VAL A 120 5.74 6.86 -3.10
N LEU A 121 4.61 6.36 -3.63
CA LEU A 121 3.29 6.54 -3.01
C LEU A 121 3.20 5.82 -1.66
N LEU A 122 3.69 4.59 -1.58
CA LEU A 122 3.79 3.84 -0.33
C LEU A 122 4.59 4.62 0.73
N ALA A 123 5.79 5.07 0.35
CA ALA A 123 6.63 5.87 1.24
C ALA A 123 5.92 7.18 1.66
N GLY A 124 5.25 7.85 0.73
CA GLY A 124 4.44 9.05 0.99
C GLY A 124 3.31 8.78 1.98
N GLY A 125 2.59 7.67 1.82
CA GLY A 125 1.54 7.23 2.73
C GLY A 125 2.06 6.95 4.14
N MET A 126 3.19 6.25 4.25
CA MET A 126 3.81 5.99 5.55
C MET A 126 4.34 7.27 6.22
N ILE A 127 4.95 8.18 5.45
CA ILE A 127 5.40 9.48 5.95
C ILE A 127 4.21 10.29 6.46
N PHE A 128 3.12 10.37 5.68
CA PHE A 128 1.90 11.03 6.12
C PHE A 128 1.31 10.35 7.38
N GLY A 129 1.23 9.02 7.39
CA GLY A 129 0.78 8.25 8.54
C GLY A 129 1.59 8.54 9.80
N TYR A 130 2.92 8.56 9.68
CA TYR A 130 3.83 8.76 10.81
C TYR A 130 3.86 10.21 11.33
N PHE A 131 3.90 11.20 10.45
CA PHE A 131 4.08 12.60 10.84
C PHE A 131 2.77 13.37 11.03
N VAL A 132 1.65 12.88 10.46
CA VAL A 132 0.37 13.60 10.49
C VAL A 132 -0.72 12.77 11.19
N ALA A 133 -1.07 11.59 10.66
CA ALA A 133 -2.19 10.81 11.18
C ALA A 133 -1.93 10.28 12.59
N LEU A 134 -0.77 9.64 12.81
CA LEU A 134 -0.43 9.05 14.09
C LEU A 134 -0.30 10.07 15.24
N PRO A 135 0.41 11.21 15.10
CA PRO A 135 0.44 12.22 16.16
C PRO A 135 -0.94 12.82 16.45
N ALA A 136 -1.76 13.05 15.42
CA ALA A 136 -3.12 13.56 15.59
C ALA A 136 -3.98 12.59 16.40
N ALA A 137 -3.97 11.29 16.02
CA ALA A 137 -4.71 10.24 16.72
C ALA A 137 -4.25 10.07 18.16
N VAL A 138 -2.93 9.93 18.37
CA VAL A 138 -2.37 9.73 19.72
C VAL A 138 -2.65 10.95 20.60
N HIS A 139 -2.49 12.17 20.07
CA HIS A 139 -2.78 13.39 20.82
C HIS A 139 -4.26 13.48 21.21
N TYR A 140 -5.17 13.21 20.27
CA TYR A 140 -6.60 13.24 20.54
C TYR A 140 -6.98 12.20 21.60
N LEU A 141 -6.60 10.94 21.39
CA LEU A 141 -6.96 9.83 22.28
C LEU A 141 -6.35 9.97 23.69
N THR A 142 -5.11 10.44 23.80
CA THR A 142 -4.44 10.60 25.12
C THR A 142 -4.84 11.88 25.87
N ASN A 143 -5.52 12.81 25.24
CA ASN A 143 -6.06 14.01 25.89
C ASN A 143 -7.58 13.92 26.10
N PHE A 144 -8.23 12.90 25.56
CA PHE A 144 -9.67 12.73 25.73
C PHE A 144 -9.98 12.43 27.21
N ASP A 145 -10.76 13.30 27.83
CA ASP A 145 -11.20 13.21 29.23
C ASP A 145 -10.07 12.89 30.24
N LYS A 146 -8.89 13.46 30.02
CA LYS A 146 -7.69 13.21 30.86
C LYS A 146 -7.85 13.63 32.34
N THR A 147 -8.89 14.40 32.65
CA THR A 147 -9.23 14.78 34.03
C THR A 147 -9.87 13.63 34.79
N GLU A 148 -10.61 12.76 34.12
CA GLU A 148 -11.31 11.63 34.68
C GLU A 148 -10.53 10.32 34.61
N PHE A 149 -9.65 10.18 33.59
CA PHE A 149 -8.94 8.93 33.32
C PHE A 149 -7.42 9.10 33.39
N ASN A 150 -6.77 8.20 34.12
CA ASN A 150 -5.31 8.05 34.10
C ASN A 150 -4.93 7.08 32.99
N ILE A 151 -4.56 7.62 31.82
CA ILE A 151 -4.31 6.84 30.61
C ILE A 151 -2.95 6.16 30.70
N GLN A 152 -2.96 4.82 30.76
CA GLN A 152 -1.77 3.97 30.65
C GLN A 152 -1.83 3.20 29.33
N LEU A 153 -0.86 3.43 28.45
CA LEU A 153 -0.81 2.75 27.15
C LEU A 153 -0.19 1.36 27.29
N ARG A 154 -0.94 0.34 26.94
CA ARG A 154 -0.43 -1.03 26.85
C ARG A 154 0.39 -1.19 25.57
N ALA A 155 1.58 -1.79 25.66
CA ALA A 155 2.51 -1.97 24.55
C ALA A 155 1.86 -2.68 23.35
N LYS A 156 1.14 -3.77 23.59
CA LYS A 156 0.43 -4.52 22.54
C LYS A 156 -0.54 -3.63 21.76
N ASP A 157 -1.31 -2.80 22.45
CA ASP A 157 -2.36 -2.00 21.85
C ASP A 157 -1.76 -0.79 21.11
N TYR A 158 -0.78 -0.11 21.72
CA TYR A 158 -0.10 1.03 21.12
C TYR A 158 0.67 0.66 19.84
N TYR A 159 1.55 -0.33 19.91
CA TYR A 159 2.33 -0.74 18.72
C TYR A 159 1.46 -1.43 17.68
N GLY A 160 0.40 -2.14 18.11
CA GLY A 160 -0.60 -2.69 17.21
C GLY A 160 -1.33 -1.61 16.43
N PHE A 161 -1.83 -0.59 17.11
CA PHE A 161 -2.48 0.58 16.52
C PHE A 161 -1.53 1.31 15.56
N THR A 162 -0.35 1.68 16.03
CA THR A 162 0.65 2.44 15.26
C THR A 162 1.05 1.72 13.97
N THR A 163 1.37 0.43 14.06
CA THR A 163 1.74 -0.35 12.87
C THR A 163 0.58 -0.50 11.90
N MET A 164 -0.64 -0.64 12.40
CA MET A 164 -1.83 -0.74 11.57
C MET A 164 -2.14 0.58 10.85
N VAL A 165 -2.01 1.73 11.53
CA VAL A 165 -2.15 3.07 10.90
C VAL A 165 -1.12 3.25 9.79
N LEU A 166 0.15 2.95 10.05
CA LEU A 166 1.21 3.11 9.05
C LEU A 166 1.02 2.20 7.84
N LEU A 167 0.67 0.93 8.07
CA LEU A 167 0.40 -0.02 6.99
C LEU A 167 -0.83 0.40 6.18
N ALA A 168 -1.91 0.75 6.85
CA ALA A 168 -3.15 1.16 6.20
C ALA A 168 -2.94 2.42 5.36
N MET A 169 -2.26 3.44 5.89
CA MET A 169 -1.91 4.64 5.14
C MET A 169 -1.01 4.33 3.94
N GLY A 170 0.01 3.50 4.10
CA GLY A 170 0.83 3.05 3.00
C GLY A 170 0.01 2.41 1.88
N VAL A 171 -0.84 1.44 2.22
CA VAL A 171 -1.68 0.70 1.26
C VAL A 171 -2.72 1.60 0.58
N VAL A 172 -3.36 2.50 1.33
CA VAL A 172 -4.41 3.37 0.78
C VAL A 172 -3.82 4.43 -0.15
N PHE A 173 -2.58 4.87 0.09
CA PHE A 173 -1.87 5.75 -0.84
C PHE A 173 -1.55 5.08 -2.19
N GLU A 174 -1.59 3.75 -2.28
CA GLU A 174 -1.51 3.00 -3.54
C GLU A 174 -2.81 3.10 -4.39
N MET A 175 -3.88 3.71 -3.89
CA MET A 175 -5.15 3.86 -4.61
C MET A 175 -4.98 4.38 -6.06
N PRO A 176 -4.14 5.39 -6.37
CA PRO A 176 -3.94 5.85 -7.74
C PRO A 176 -3.46 4.73 -8.68
N ILE A 177 -2.60 3.87 -8.17
CA ILE A 177 -2.06 2.74 -8.93
C ILE A 177 -3.12 1.70 -9.21
N PHE A 178 -3.93 1.35 -8.19
CA PHE A 178 -5.05 0.42 -8.36
C PHE A 178 -6.07 0.94 -9.37
N ILE A 179 -6.43 2.22 -9.31
CA ILE A 179 -7.36 2.84 -10.27
C ILE A 179 -6.79 2.80 -11.69
N VAL A 180 -5.51 3.17 -11.87
CA VAL A 180 -4.85 3.11 -13.19
C VAL A 180 -4.75 1.67 -13.68
N ALA A 181 -4.44 0.71 -12.80
CA ALA A 181 -4.41 -0.71 -13.17
C ALA A 181 -5.79 -1.20 -13.67
N LEU A 182 -6.87 -0.89 -12.93
CA LEU A 182 -8.24 -1.25 -13.32
C LEU A 182 -8.66 -0.61 -14.64
N THR A 183 -8.23 0.62 -14.91
CA THR A 183 -8.51 1.26 -16.21
C THR A 183 -7.72 0.61 -17.34
N ARG A 184 -6.48 0.18 -17.11
CA ARG A 184 -5.66 -0.53 -18.10
C ARG A 184 -6.15 -1.94 -18.40
N LEU A 185 -6.74 -2.61 -17.43
CA LEU A 185 -7.39 -3.91 -17.60
C LEU A 185 -8.79 -3.81 -18.24
N GLY A 186 -9.28 -2.60 -18.51
CA GLY A 186 -10.60 -2.38 -19.10
C GLY A 186 -11.77 -2.63 -18.13
N ILE A 187 -11.50 -2.91 -16.85
CA ILE A 187 -12.53 -3.13 -15.82
C ILE A 187 -13.26 -1.81 -15.50
N LEU A 188 -12.52 -0.69 -15.50
CA LEU A 188 -13.06 0.66 -15.35
C LEU A 188 -12.71 1.48 -16.59
N THR A 189 -13.59 2.42 -16.95
CA THR A 189 -13.29 3.40 -17.98
C THR A 189 -13.09 4.79 -17.35
N THR A 190 -12.21 5.59 -17.93
CA THR A 190 -12.01 7.00 -17.51
C THR A 190 -13.30 7.81 -17.60
N LYS A 191 -14.19 7.47 -18.53
CA LYS A 191 -15.52 8.07 -18.65
C LYS A 191 -16.39 7.76 -17.42
N GLN A 192 -16.43 6.48 -17.00
CA GLN A 192 -17.18 6.06 -15.78
C GLN A 192 -16.62 6.74 -14.52
N LEU A 193 -15.29 6.81 -14.35
CA LEU A 193 -14.65 7.49 -13.23
C LEU A 193 -15.06 8.98 -13.16
N ARG A 194 -15.07 9.65 -14.31
CA ARG A 194 -15.46 11.08 -14.38
C ARG A 194 -16.94 11.31 -14.16
N GLN A 195 -17.81 10.44 -14.65
CA GLN A 195 -19.27 10.55 -14.50
C GLN A 195 -19.72 10.21 -13.08
N ASN A 196 -19.07 9.22 -12.44
CA ASN A 196 -19.45 8.70 -11.13
C ASN A 196 -18.56 9.24 -10.00
N ARG A 197 -18.03 10.47 -10.11
CA ARG A 197 -17.19 11.08 -9.08
C ARG A 197 -17.81 11.06 -7.69
N ARG A 198 -19.13 11.34 -7.59
CA ARG A 198 -19.84 11.33 -6.31
C ARG A 198 -19.76 9.96 -5.62
N THR A 199 -19.97 8.89 -6.37
CA THR A 199 -19.83 7.51 -5.87
C THR A 199 -18.40 7.22 -5.46
N GLY A 200 -17.41 7.70 -6.22
CA GLY A 200 -16.00 7.59 -5.89
C GLY A 200 -15.63 8.30 -4.58
N TYR A 201 -16.06 9.54 -4.39
CA TYR A 201 -15.87 10.27 -3.13
C TYR A 201 -16.52 9.57 -1.93
N PHE A 202 -17.72 9.03 -2.14
CA PHE A 202 -18.39 8.25 -1.11
C PHE A 202 -17.60 6.97 -0.76
N ALA A 203 -17.13 6.23 -1.76
CA ALA A 203 -16.32 5.04 -1.54
C ALA A 203 -15.00 5.37 -0.80
N VAL A 204 -14.35 6.48 -1.16
CA VAL A 204 -13.16 6.98 -0.48
C VAL A 204 -13.44 7.38 0.97
N ALA A 205 -14.57 8.02 1.24
CA ALA A 205 -15.00 8.36 2.59
C ALA A 205 -15.25 7.10 3.44
N VAL A 206 -15.91 6.08 2.86
CA VAL A 206 -16.11 4.77 3.52
C VAL A 206 -14.77 4.10 3.82
N LEU A 207 -13.82 4.14 2.87
CA LEU A 207 -12.45 3.66 3.10
C LEU A 207 -11.77 4.41 4.24
N GLY A 208 -11.88 5.74 4.29
CA GLY A 208 -11.32 6.55 5.36
C GLY A 208 -11.89 6.21 6.73
N VAL A 209 -13.19 5.95 6.83
CA VAL A 209 -13.83 5.48 8.07
C VAL A 209 -13.41 4.05 8.44
N ALA A 210 -13.06 3.22 7.47
CA ALA A 210 -12.58 1.85 7.69
C ALA A 210 -11.10 1.79 8.11
N LEU A 211 -10.36 2.90 7.98
CA LEU A 211 -8.98 2.99 8.46
C LEU A 211 -8.93 2.88 9.99
N PRO A 212 -7.80 2.49 10.56
CA PRO A 212 -7.66 2.31 12.01
C PRO A 212 -7.60 3.65 12.77
N GLY A 213 -8.52 4.55 12.48
CA GLY A 213 -8.80 5.76 13.23
C GLY A 213 -10.05 5.53 14.07
N VAL A 214 -9.92 5.61 15.40
CA VAL A 214 -11.05 5.37 16.33
C VAL A 214 -11.81 6.66 16.63
N ASP A 215 -11.33 7.79 16.10
CA ASP A 215 -11.85 9.11 16.42
C ASP A 215 -12.21 9.91 15.16
N PRO A 216 -13.28 10.75 15.22
CA PRO A 216 -13.76 11.51 14.08
C PRO A 216 -12.75 12.55 13.57
N PHE A 217 -11.89 13.09 14.44
CA PHE A 217 -10.94 14.13 14.10
C PHE A 217 -9.80 13.56 13.23
N THR A 218 -9.21 12.45 13.64
CA THR A 218 -8.19 11.75 12.85
C THR A 218 -8.75 11.25 11.52
N THR A 219 -9.97 10.67 11.54
CA THR A 219 -10.65 10.22 10.31
C THR A 219 -10.82 11.36 9.29
N MET A 220 -11.18 12.57 9.73
CA MET A 220 -11.25 13.73 8.82
C MET A 220 -9.89 14.10 8.22
N ILE A 221 -8.82 14.07 9.03
CA ILE A 221 -7.46 14.34 8.55
C ILE A 221 -7.03 13.29 7.51
N GLU A 222 -7.40 12.04 7.70
CA GLU A 222 -7.09 10.92 6.82
C GLU A 222 -7.86 10.98 5.49
N ILE A 223 -9.12 11.37 5.50
CA ILE A 223 -9.97 11.46 4.30
C ILE A 223 -9.46 12.53 3.32
N LEU A 224 -8.92 13.65 3.81
CA LEU A 224 -8.46 14.75 2.95
C LEU A 224 -7.43 14.32 1.90
N PRO A 225 -6.29 13.69 2.24
CA PRO A 225 -5.33 13.22 1.24
C PRO A 225 -5.92 12.14 0.34
N LEU A 226 -6.84 11.32 0.82
CA LEU A 226 -7.49 10.29 0.02
C LEU A 226 -8.33 10.89 -1.12
N TRP A 227 -9.04 11.98 -0.86
CA TRP A 227 -9.77 12.71 -1.90
C TRP A 227 -8.83 13.30 -2.94
N VAL A 228 -7.71 13.87 -2.50
CA VAL A 228 -6.68 14.41 -3.40
C VAL A 228 -6.09 13.29 -4.27
N LEU A 229 -5.78 12.14 -3.68
CA LEU A 229 -5.26 10.98 -4.40
C LEU A 229 -6.28 10.39 -5.39
N PHE A 230 -7.55 10.35 -5.02
CA PHE A 230 -8.62 9.90 -5.91
C PHE A 230 -8.76 10.82 -7.12
N GLU A 231 -8.82 12.15 -6.93
CA GLU A 231 -8.83 13.09 -8.05
C GLU A 231 -7.56 13.00 -8.91
N GLY A 232 -6.40 12.91 -8.27
CA GLY A 232 -5.12 12.68 -8.96
C GLY A 232 -5.13 11.41 -9.81
N SER A 233 -5.79 10.35 -9.34
CA SER A 233 -5.96 9.09 -10.07
C SER A 233 -6.79 9.27 -11.36
N ILE A 234 -7.88 10.05 -11.28
CA ILE A 234 -8.71 10.35 -12.44
C ILE A 234 -7.92 11.15 -13.48
N TRP A 235 -7.20 12.19 -13.03
CA TRP A 235 -6.36 13.01 -13.90
C TRP A 235 -5.24 12.19 -14.56
N LEU A 236 -4.58 11.33 -13.79
CA LEU A 236 -3.52 10.45 -14.28
C LEU A 236 -4.08 9.48 -15.34
N SER A 237 -5.23 8.86 -15.10
CA SER A 237 -5.88 7.96 -16.06
C SER A 237 -6.23 8.68 -17.36
N VAL A 238 -6.80 9.88 -17.29
CA VAL A 238 -7.10 10.71 -18.49
C VAL A 238 -5.84 11.07 -19.26
N LEU A 239 -4.76 11.44 -18.58
CA LEU A 239 -3.50 11.80 -19.21
C LEU A 239 -2.88 10.61 -19.95
N LEU A 240 -2.93 9.44 -19.34
CA LEU A 240 -2.42 8.20 -19.92
C LEU A 240 -3.24 7.76 -21.15
N ASP A 241 -4.57 7.93 -21.12
CA ASP A 241 -5.43 7.61 -22.27
C ASP A 241 -5.19 8.57 -23.44
N ARG A 242 -5.02 9.87 -23.16
CA ARG A 242 -4.69 10.86 -24.21
C ARG A 242 -3.35 10.54 -24.87
N ARG A 243 -2.34 10.15 -24.09
CA ARG A 243 -1.02 9.75 -24.65
C ARG A 243 -1.10 8.48 -25.49
N ALA A 244 -1.92 7.51 -25.09
CA ALA A 244 -2.14 6.29 -25.86
C ALA A 244 -2.83 6.60 -27.21
N ALA A 245 -3.87 7.45 -27.21
CA ALA A 245 -4.56 7.87 -28.41
C ALA A 245 -3.64 8.66 -29.37
N ALA A 246 -2.81 9.56 -28.84
CA ALA A 246 -1.85 10.32 -29.64
C ALA A 246 -0.78 9.44 -30.29
N ALA A 247 -0.32 8.39 -29.61
CA ALA A 247 0.65 7.44 -30.15
C ALA A 247 0.06 6.64 -31.34
N VAL A 248 -1.20 6.19 -31.22
CA VAL A 248 -1.89 5.48 -32.32
C VAL A 248 -2.05 6.35 -33.57
N VAL A 249 -2.36 7.64 -33.39
CA VAL A 249 -2.48 8.59 -34.52
C VAL A 249 -1.12 8.83 -35.18
N ALA A 250 -0.04 8.95 -34.41
CA ALA A 250 1.31 9.15 -34.95
C ALA A 250 1.81 7.94 -35.76
N ASP A 251 1.54 6.72 -35.26
CA ASP A 251 1.91 5.48 -35.99
C ASP A 251 1.07 5.29 -37.28
N GLY A 252 -0.21 5.70 -37.26
CA GLY A 252 -1.07 5.65 -38.45
C GLY A 252 -0.67 6.63 -39.58
N VAL A 253 -0.05 7.77 -39.24
CA VAL A 253 0.42 8.77 -40.20
C VAL A 253 1.78 8.39 -40.81
N SER A 254 2.60 7.60 -40.12
CA SER A 254 3.92 7.15 -40.61
C SER A 254 3.86 5.91 -41.51
N GLY A 255 2.67 5.25 -41.60
CA GLY A 255 2.44 4.06 -42.43
C GLY A 255 1.71 4.30 -43.77
N SER A 256 1.36 5.56 -44.05
CA SER A 256 0.76 6.01 -45.34
C SER A 256 1.79 6.76 -46.17
#